data_3f2f8473e17a0c62de0bb961be3d9eb6
#
_entry.id   3f2f8473e17a0c62de0bb961be3d9eb6
#
_cell.length_a   1.000
_cell.length_b   1.000
_cell.length_c   1.000
_cell.angle_alpha   90.00
_cell.angle_beta   90.00
_cell.angle_gamma   90.00
#
_symmetry.space_group_name_H-M   'P 1'
#
loop_
_entity.id
_entity.type
_entity.pdbx_description
1 polymer ?
#
loop_
_entity_poly.entity_id
_entity_poly.type
_entity_poly.pdbx_seq_one_letter_code
_entity_poly.pdbx_strand_id
1 'polypeptide(L)'
;MPNEMTEVLSGPVPRLALAAFLGGLVGLERQLKHRPAGLRTNMFICFGAAMYTILSVQLTKDMGLGDHTRIAAQIIPGIGFIGAGSILHAKNGVSGLTTAATLFVVASIGMACGGGLYLPALFATLLIFTGLLVLGWVETQFNLKPLVMNYSLLATKPADELVPEIRMLLQLENKTTQEVQVATFRGKQRITFSVEGTRKEHKQLLKAFHAVEDFGGTQSTAGRETGE
;
A
#
# COMPACT_ATOMS: atom_id res chain seq x y z
N MET A 1 39.32 30.73 1.46
CA MET A 1 39.40 29.37 0.95
C MET A 1 38.08 28.70 1.26
N PRO A 2 37.21 28.39 0.31
CA PRO A 2 36.10 27.48 0.61
C PRO A 2 36.75 26.16 1.04
N ASN A 3 36.34 25.64 2.18
CA ASN A 3 36.86 24.38 2.70
C ASN A 3 36.66 23.28 1.66
N GLU A 4 37.73 22.59 1.23
CA GLU A 4 37.65 21.42 0.34
C GLU A 4 36.55 20.43 0.80
N MET A 5 36.34 20.35 2.10
CA MET A 5 35.30 19.55 2.74
C MET A 5 33.87 20.03 2.39
N THR A 6 33.64 21.33 2.22
CA THR A 6 32.32 21.84 1.79
C THR A 6 32.06 21.60 0.31
N GLU A 7 33.09 21.63 -0.55
CA GLU A 7 32.95 21.26 -1.97
C GLU A 7 32.70 19.77 -2.16
N VAL A 8 33.36 18.93 -1.39
CA VAL A 8 33.14 17.47 -1.40
C VAL A 8 31.75 17.15 -0.89
N LEU A 9 31.28 17.79 0.19
CA LEU A 9 29.95 17.54 0.76
C LEU A 9 28.79 18.11 -0.10
N SER A 10 29.04 19.14 -0.90
CA SER A 10 28.03 19.72 -1.82
C SER A 10 28.05 19.06 -3.22
N GLY A 11 28.97 18.17 -3.48
CA GLY A 11 29.14 17.45 -4.74
C GLY A 11 27.95 16.53 -5.09
N PRO A 12 27.93 16.01 -6.33
CA PRO A 12 26.88 15.08 -6.77
C PRO A 12 26.80 13.79 -5.96
N VAL A 13 27.96 13.23 -5.59
CA VAL A 13 28.02 11.91 -4.91
C VAL A 13 27.36 11.91 -3.54
N PRO A 14 27.63 12.85 -2.63
CA PRO A 14 26.92 12.93 -1.35
C PRO A 14 25.41 13.14 -1.50
N ARG A 15 24.97 13.91 -2.50
CA ARG A 15 23.53 14.10 -2.79
C ARG A 15 22.86 12.79 -3.17
N LEU A 16 23.51 11.99 -3.99
CA LEU A 16 23.03 10.68 -4.40
C LEU A 16 23.02 9.69 -3.24
N ALA A 17 24.07 9.68 -2.42
CA ALA A 17 24.15 8.85 -1.22
C ALA A 17 23.03 9.21 -0.22
N LEU A 18 22.80 10.50 0.01
CA LEU A 18 21.72 10.97 0.87
C LEU A 18 20.34 10.57 0.31
N ALA A 19 20.11 10.75 -0.99
CA ALA A 19 18.86 10.33 -1.63
C ALA A 19 18.61 8.83 -1.46
N ALA A 20 19.62 8.00 -1.72
CA ALA A 20 19.52 6.55 -1.52
C ALA A 20 19.22 6.21 -0.05
N PHE A 21 19.87 6.87 0.90
CA PHE A 21 19.66 6.66 2.32
C PHE A 21 18.23 7.06 2.75
N LEU A 22 17.76 8.26 2.39
CA LEU A 22 16.42 8.73 2.78
C LEU A 22 15.32 7.89 2.12
N GLY A 23 15.45 7.57 0.83
CA GLY A 23 14.53 6.66 0.15
C GLY A 23 14.56 5.25 0.76
N GLY A 24 15.75 4.78 1.17
CA GLY A 24 15.92 3.52 1.87
C GLY A 24 15.21 3.49 3.23
N LEU A 25 15.29 4.56 4.03
CA LEU A 25 14.58 4.66 5.31
C LEU A 25 13.07 4.50 5.15
N VAL A 26 12.46 5.20 4.18
CA VAL A 26 11.04 5.06 3.88
C VAL A 26 10.72 3.64 3.41
N GLY A 27 11.55 3.10 2.51
CA GLY A 27 11.37 1.76 1.98
C GLY A 27 11.54 0.65 3.02
N LEU A 28 12.39 0.86 4.04
CA LEU A 28 12.58 -0.08 5.13
C LEU A 28 11.30 -0.23 5.97
N GLU A 29 10.64 0.87 6.30
CA GLU A 29 9.33 0.85 6.98
C GLU A 29 8.31 0.06 6.18
N ARG A 30 8.23 0.30 4.86
CA ARG A 30 7.33 -0.42 3.96
C ARG A 30 7.62 -1.93 3.95
N GLN A 31 8.89 -2.30 3.88
CA GLN A 31 9.31 -3.70 3.86
C GLN A 31 9.03 -4.41 5.17
N LEU A 32 9.29 -3.77 6.31
CA LEU A 32 9.00 -4.33 7.64
C LEU A 32 7.50 -4.57 7.86
N LYS A 33 6.66 -3.73 7.25
CA LYS A 33 5.19 -3.90 7.27
C LYS A 33 4.64 -4.77 6.12
N HIS A 34 5.49 -5.45 5.37
CA HIS A 34 5.12 -6.30 4.23
C HIS A 34 4.29 -5.57 3.17
N ARG A 35 4.56 -4.27 2.96
CA ARG A 35 3.88 -3.45 1.98
C ARG A 35 4.55 -3.52 0.61
N PRO A 36 3.80 -3.35 -0.50
CA PRO A 36 4.39 -3.19 -1.83
C PRO A 36 5.37 -2.02 -1.87
N ALA A 37 6.32 -2.05 -2.82
CA ALA A 37 7.41 -1.07 -2.94
C ALA A 37 8.23 -0.92 -1.64
N GLY A 38 8.99 -1.98 -1.30
CA GLY A 38 9.87 -2.02 -0.13
C GLY A 38 11.17 -1.23 -0.30
N LEU A 39 12.21 -1.64 0.46
CA LEU A 39 13.51 -0.97 0.57
C LEU A 39 14.16 -0.65 -0.79
N ARG A 40 14.33 -1.67 -1.64
CA ARG A 40 15.02 -1.52 -2.93
C ARG A 40 14.29 -0.54 -3.85
N THR A 41 12.98 -0.66 -3.95
CA THR A 41 12.15 0.15 -4.84
C THR A 41 12.23 1.62 -4.45
N ASN A 42 12.00 1.95 -3.19
CA ASN A 42 12.04 3.33 -2.73
C ASN A 42 13.45 3.94 -2.81
N MET A 43 14.49 3.16 -2.45
CA MET A 43 15.87 3.59 -2.56
C MET A 43 16.25 3.94 -4.00
N PHE A 44 15.88 3.07 -4.97
CA PHE A 44 16.24 3.32 -6.38
C PHE A 44 15.42 4.44 -7.01
N ILE A 45 14.15 4.62 -6.63
CA ILE A 45 13.34 5.75 -7.10
C ILE A 45 13.91 7.07 -6.59
N CYS A 46 14.24 7.16 -5.31
CA CYS A 46 14.83 8.36 -4.72
C CYS A 46 16.19 8.70 -5.34
N PHE A 47 17.05 7.69 -5.47
CA PHE A 47 18.36 7.81 -6.12
C PHE A 47 18.22 8.25 -7.58
N GLY A 48 17.33 7.61 -8.36
CA GLY A 48 17.12 7.94 -9.77
C GLY A 48 16.59 9.36 -9.96
N ALA A 49 15.63 9.78 -9.12
CA ALA A 49 15.12 11.15 -9.14
C ALA A 49 16.22 12.19 -8.84
N ALA A 50 17.09 11.90 -7.84
CA ALA A 50 18.23 12.75 -7.55
C ALA A 50 19.22 12.81 -8.73
N MET A 51 19.52 11.67 -9.36
CA MET A 51 20.41 11.59 -10.52
C MET A 51 19.85 12.40 -11.69
N TYR A 52 18.59 12.22 -12.06
CA TYR A 52 17.98 13.01 -13.14
C TYR A 52 17.95 14.51 -12.85
N THR A 53 17.76 14.90 -11.59
CA THR A 53 17.79 16.30 -11.18
C THR A 53 19.21 16.89 -11.33
N ILE A 54 20.24 16.16 -10.91
CA ILE A 54 21.65 16.55 -11.08
C ILE A 54 22.00 16.67 -12.57
N LEU A 55 21.65 15.64 -13.37
CA LEU A 55 21.89 15.65 -14.82
C LEU A 55 21.17 16.81 -15.51
N SER A 56 19.93 17.14 -15.10
CA SER A 56 19.17 18.27 -15.64
C SER A 56 19.94 19.58 -15.50
N VAL A 57 20.52 19.81 -14.32
CA VAL A 57 21.29 21.03 -14.05
C VAL A 57 22.63 21.00 -14.79
N GLN A 58 23.35 19.87 -14.77
CA GLN A 58 24.71 19.77 -15.30
C GLN A 58 24.74 19.86 -16.82
N LEU A 59 23.95 19.05 -17.51
CA LEU A 59 23.91 19.02 -18.98
C LEU A 59 23.44 20.36 -19.57
N THR A 60 22.48 21.02 -18.93
CA THR A 60 22.01 22.32 -19.44
C THR A 60 23.01 23.44 -19.22
N LYS A 61 23.79 23.42 -18.13
CA LYS A 61 24.90 24.35 -17.93
C LYS A 61 25.96 24.19 -19.01
N ASP A 62 26.37 22.95 -19.28
CA ASP A 62 27.43 22.65 -20.25
C ASP A 62 27.02 23.00 -21.67
N MET A 63 25.73 22.91 -22.00
CA MET A 63 25.16 23.25 -23.32
C MET A 63 24.77 24.72 -23.47
N GLY A 64 24.88 25.54 -22.42
CA GLY A 64 24.45 26.93 -22.45
C GLY A 64 22.92 27.10 -22.62
N LEU A 65 22.13 26.09 -22.29
CA LEU A 65 20.67 26.12 -22.39
C LEU A 65 20.08 26.79 -21.14
N GLY A 66 19.14 27.72 -21.37
CA GLY A 66 18.59 28.58 -20.31
C GLY A 66 17.67 27.87 -19.30
N ASP A 67 17.11 26.70 -19.63
CA ASP A 67 16.17 26.00 -18.75
C ASP A 67 16.77 24.71 -18.16
N HIS A 68 17.15 24.79 -16.90
CA HIS A 68 17.77 23.69 -16.14
C HIS A 68 16.75 22.67 -15.58
N THR A 69 15.45 22.85 -15.81
CA THR A 69 14.42 22.02 -15.17
C THR A 69 13.80 20.99 -16.11
N ARG A 70 14.05 21.07 -17.40
CA ARG A 70 13.38 20.24 -18.43
C ARG A 70 13.50 18.74 -18.23
N ILE A 71 14.69 18.25 -17.91
CA ILE A 71 14.90 16.80 -17.68
C ILE A 71 14.28 16.40 -16.33
N ALA A 72 14.47 17.23 -15.29
CA ALA A 72 13.88 16.98 -13.98
C ALA A 72 12.34 16.97 -14.02
N ALA A 73 11.72 17.80 -14.84
CA ALA A 73 10.26 17.84 -15.00
C ALA A 73 9.67 16.52 -15.51
N GLN A 74 10.46 15.70 -16.24
CA GLN A 74 10.02 14.39 -16.73
C GLN A 74 9.94 13.30 -15.64
N ILE A 75 10.50 13.58 -14.45
CA ILE A 75 10.40 12.66 -13.31
C ILE A 75 8.94 12.50 -12.89
N ILE A 76 8.17 13.60 -12.88
CA ILE A 76 6.77 13.61 -12.41
C ILE A 76 5.87 12.66 -13.22
N PRO A 77 5.80 12.79 -14.56
CA PRO A 77 5.01 11.85 -15.36
C PRO A 77 5.57 10.40 -15.28
N GLY A 78 6.90 10.25 -15.23
CA GLY A 78 7.54 8.92 -15.08
C GLY A 78 7.13 8.21 -13.79
N ILE A 79 7.11 8.92 -12.67
CA ILE A 79 6.63 8.38 -11.39
C ILE A 79 5.12 8.18 -11.40
N GLY A 80 4.36 9.02 -12.10
CA GLY A 80 2.93 8.82 -12.33
C GLY A 80 2.65 7.48 -13.00
N PHE A 81 3.44 7.09 -14.01
CA PHE A 81 3.34 5.79 -14.68
C PHE A 81 3.64 4.61 -13.74
N ILE A 82 4.73 4.70 -12.95
CA ILE A 82 5.08 3.66 -11.96
C ILE A 82 4.01 3.56 -10.87
N GLY A 83 3.50 4.71 -10.39
CA GLY A 83 2.43 4.80 -9.41
C GLY A 83 1.15 4.14 -9.92
N ALA A 84 0.73 4.45 -11.14
CA ALA A 84 -0.42 3.81 -11.78
C ALA A 84 -0.24 2.29 -11.91
N GLY A 85 0.97 1.84 -12.27
CA GLY A 85 1.32 0.42 -12.32
C GLY A 85 1.29 -0.28 -10.96
N SER A 86 1.39 0.46 -9.85
CA SER A 86 1.29 -0.09 -8.49
C SER A 86 -0.15 -0.18 -7.98
N ILE A 87 -1.11 0.45 -8.66
CA ILE A 87 -2.52 0.41 -8.30
C ILE A 87 -3.18 -0.78 -8.98
N LEU A 88 -3.69 -1.71 -8.18
CA LEU A 88 -4.35 -2.92 -8.63
C LEU A 88 -5.85 -2.82 -8.39
N HIS A 89 -6.62 -3.09 -9.44
CA HIS A 89 -8.06 -3.25 -9.36
C HIS A 89 -8.37 -4.73 -9.19
N ALA A 90 -8.96 -5.10 -8.07
CA ALA A 90 -9.45 -6.44 -7.82
C ALA A 90 -10.98 -6.43 -7.73
N LYS A 91 -11.62 -7.59 -7.81
CA LYS A 91 -13.08 -7.70 -7.63
C LYS A 91 -13.58 -7.07 -6.33
N ASN A 92 -12.71 -6.99 -5.31
CA ASN A 92 -13.03 -6.56 -3.95
C ASN A 92 -12.53 -5.14 -3.62
N GLY A 93 -12.12 -4.35 -4.61
CA GLY A 93 -11.68 -2.97 -4.39
C GLY A 93 -10.41 -2.59 -5.11
N VAL A 94 -9.91 -1.41 -4.79
CA VAL A 94 -8.67 -0.83 -5.34
C VAL A 94 -7.59 -0.89 -4.26
N SER A 95 -6.44 -1.47 -4.59
CA SER A 95 -5.27 -1.53 -3.69
C SER A 95 -4.08 -0.79 -4.30
N GLY A 96 -3.09 -0.41 -3.47
CA GLY A 96 -1.88 0.24 -3.92
C GLY A 96 -1.90 1.77 -3.95
N LEU A 97 -3.01 2.43 -3.59
CA LEU A 97 -3.12 3.90 -3.57
C LEU A 97 -2.07 4.55 -2.65
N THR A 98 -1.91 4.04 -1.42
CA THR A 98 -0.90 4.50 -0.47
C THR A 98 0.51 4.27 -1.01
N THR A 99 0.73 3.13 -1.70
CA THR A 99 2.01 2.83 -2.33
C THR A 99 2.32 3.84 -3.42
N ALA A 100 1.39 4.11 -4.33
CA ALA A 100 1.57 5.10 -5.39
C ALA A 100 1.88 6.50 -4.82
N ALA A 101 1.15 6.94 -3.79
CA ALA A 101 1.39 8.20 -3.10
C ALA A 101 2.78 8.23 -2.43
N THR A 102 3.20 7.14 -1.79
CA THR A 102 4.53 7.03 -1.18
C THR A 102 5.64 7.16 -2.22
N LEU A 103 5.52 6.47 -3.37
CA LEU A 103 6.50 6.55 -4.46
C LEU A 103 6.63 7.98 -5.01
N PHE A 104 5.52 8.71 -5.11
CA PHE A 104 5.51 10.11 -5.55
C PHE A 104 6.29 11.02 -4.57
N VAL A 105 6.05 10.86 -3.26
CA VAL A 105 6.79 11.62 -2.23
C VAL A 105 8.28 11.24 -2.21
N VAL A 106 8.62 9.95 -2.33
CA VAL A 106 10.00 9.49 -2.36
C VAL A 106 10.77 10.05 -3.56
N ALA A 107 10.12 10.13 -4.72
CA ALA A 107 10.72 10.79 -5.89
C ALA A 107 10.97 12.27 -5.63
N SER A 108 10.03 12.98 -4.99
CA SER A 108 10.22 14.40 -4.64
C SER A 108 11.36 14.62 -3.64
N ILE A 109 11.57 13.70 -2.68
CA ILE A 109 12.71 13.70 -1.77
C ILE A 109 14.02 13.56 -2.57
N GLY A 110 14.05 12.65 -3.55
CA GLY A 110 15.17 12.48 -4.45
C GLY A 110 15.47 13.76 -5.25
N MET A 111 14.45 14.38 -5.82
CA MET A 111 14.60 15.67 -6.54
C MET A 111 15.18 16.75 -5.62
N ALA A 112 14.69 16.85 -4.39
CA ALA A 112 15.20 17.81 -3.41
C ALA A 112 16.69 17.55 -3.07
N CYS A 113 17.07 16.28 -2.85
CA CYS A 113 18.47 15.91 -2.64
C CYS A 113 19.34 16.30 -3.85
N GLY A 114 18.91 15.95 -5.06
CA GLY A 114 19.62 16.26 -6.31
C GLY A 114 19.78 17.78 -6.52
N GLY A 115 18.75 18.56 -6.16
CA GLY A 115 18.78 20.01 -6.20
C GLY A 115 19.57 20.68 -5.07
N GLY A 116 20.09 19.90 -4.09
CA GLY A 116 20.80 20.43 -2.93
C GLY A 116 19.90 21.02 -1.84
N LEU A 117 18.59 20.75 -1.90
CA LEU A 117 17.59 21.21 -0.94
C LEU A 117 17.49 20.22 0.24
N TYR A 118 18.53 20.16 1.08
CA TYR A 118 18.65 19.14 2.12
C TYR A 118 17.59 19.26 3.22
N LEU A 119 17.30 20.48 3.69
CA LEU A 119 16.27 20.70 4.73
C LEU A 119 14.87 20.28 4.27
N PRO A 120 14.38 20.66 3.07
CA PRO A 120 13.14 20.12 2.53
C PRO A 120 13.13 18.61 2.38
N ALA A 121 14.24 17.99 1.94
CA ALA A 121 14.36 16.55 1.79
C ALA A 121 14.23 15.83 3.15
N LEU A 122 14.94 16.30 4.17
CA LEU A 122 14.88 15.76 5.53
C LEU A 122 13.48 15.93 6.14
N PHE A 123 12.88 17.12 6.00
CA PHE A 123 11.54 17.39 6.50
C PHE A 123 10.49 16.50 5.82
N ALA A 124 10.53 16.37 4.50
CA ALA A 124 9.61 15.50 3.76
C ALA A 124 9.77 14.04 4.17
N THR A 125 11.02 13.57 4.37
CA THR A 125 11.30 12.21 4.84
C THR A 125 10.74 11.98 6.24
N LEU A 126 10.95 12.91 7.16
CA LEU A 126 10.42 12.82 8.51
C LEU A 126 8.88 12.81 8.50
N LEU A 127 8.27 13.68 7.70
CA LEU A 127 6.82 13.79 7.60
C LEU A 127 6.19 12.50 7.05
N ILE A 128 6.71 11.97 5.93
CA ILE A 128 6.16 10.73 5.36
C ILE A 128 6.40 9.53 6.28
N PHE A 129 7.58 9.43 6.91
CA PHE A 129 7.92 8.36 7.81
C PHE A 129 7.02 8.35 9.04
N THR A 130 6.86 9.50 9.69
CA THR A 130 5.93 9.65 10.83
C THR A 130 4.49 9.42 10.43
N GLY A 131 4.07 9.92 9.26
CA GLY A 131 2.75 9.66 8.70
C GLY A 131 2.45 8.17 8.54
N LEU A 132 3.35 7.42 7.92
CA LEU A 132 3.20 5.97 7.73
C LEU A 132 3.16 5.20 9.06
N LEU A 133 3.91 5.63 10.07
CA LEU A 133 3.89 5.01 11.40
C LEU A 133 2.61 5.35 12.16
N VAL A 134 2.29 6.64 12.28
CA VAL A 134 1.17 7.14 13.10
C VAL A 134 -0.17 6.73 12.50
N LEU A 135 -0.37 6.96 11.18
CA LEU A 135 -1.63 6.56 10.54
C LEU A 135 -1.81 5.04 10.58
N GLY A 136 -0.75 4.27 10.34
CA GLY A 136 -0.80 2.81 10.45
C GLY A 136 -1.18 2.33 11.86
N TRP A 137 -0.69 3.01 12.90
CA TRP A 137 -1.06 2.74 14.29
C TRP A 137 -2.54 3.12 14.55
N VAL A 138 -2.97 4.28 14.10
CA VAL A 138 -4.37 4.75 14.22
C VAL A 138 -5.33 3.77 13.51
N GLU A 139 -5.01 3.35 12.28
CA GLU A 139 -5.83 2.39 11.53
C GLU A 139 -6.01 1.07 12.28
N THR A 140 -4.94 0.56 12.92
CA THR A 140 -5.01 -0.68 13.70
C THR A 140 -5.75 -0.49 15.01
N GLN A 141 -5.53 0.63 15.72
CA GLN A 141 -6.14 0.90 17.03
C GLN A 141 -7.66 1.10 16.92
N PHE A 142 -8.09 1.82 15.91
CA PHE A 142 -9.53 2.11 15.70
C PHE A 142 -10.24 1.07 14.82
N ASN A 143 -9.56 0.00 14.40
CA ASN A 143 -10.12 -1.03 13.51
C ASN A 143 -10.74 -0.44 12.23
N LEU A 144 -10.13 0.60 11.67
CA LEU A 144 -10.65 1.30 10.50
C LEU A 144 -10.47 0.51 9.19
N LYS A 145 -9.61 -0.51 9.19
CA LYS A 145 -9.40 -1.35 8.01
C LYS A 145 -10.46 -2.44 7.93
N PRO A 146 -11.26 -2.45 6.88
CA PRO A 146 -12.11 -3.59 6.59
C PRO A 146 -11.23 -4.81 6.25
N LEU A 147 -11.56 -5.94 6.82
CA LEU A 147 -10.97 -7.24 6.55
C LEU A 147 -11.94 -8.04 5.69
N VAL A 148 -11.45 -8.67 4.63
CA VAL A 148 -12.22 -9.70 3.94
C VAL A 148 -11.95 -11.02 4.64
N MET A 149 -12.98 -11.61 5.22
CA MET A 149 -12.91 -12.96 5.76
C MET A 149 -13.67 -13.94 4.88
N ASN A 150 -13.03 -15.05 4.59
CA ASN A 150 -13.64 -16.17 3.89
C ASN A 150 -14.29 -17.10 4.91
N TYR A 151 -15.58 -17.28 4.78
CA TYR A 151 -16.36 -18.20 5.58
C TYR A 151 -16.56 -19.49 4.81
N SER A 152 -16.39 -20.63 5.49
CA SER A 152 -16.71 -21.94 4.98
C SER A 152 -17.66 -22.62 5.96
N LEU A 153 -18.90 -22.80 5.53
CA LEU A 153 -19.94 -23.45 6.31
C LEU A 153 -20.16 -24.86 5.76
N LEU A 154 -20.22 -25.83 6.66
CA LEU A 154 -20.57 -27.22 6.33
C LEU A 154 -21.98 -27.47 6.85
N ALA A 155 -22.89 -27.79 5.95
CA ALA A 155 -24.28 -28.04 6.30
C ALA A 155 -24.79 -29.35 5.67
N THR A 156 -25.81 -29.90 6.30
CA THR A 156 -26.47 -31.14 5.84
C THR A 156 -27.70 -30.81 4.95
N LYS A 157 -28.24 -29.61 5.10
CA LYS A 157 -29.37 -29.12 4.27
C LYS A 157 -28.92 -28.77 2.86
N PRO A 158 -29.81 -28.83 1.87
CA PRO A 158 -29.52 -28.44 0.49
C PRO A 158 -29.19 -26.94 0.39
N ALA A 159 -28.27 -26.59 -0.54
CA ALA A 159 -27.80 -25.22 -0.72
C ALA A 159 -28.91 -24.23 -1.07
N ASP A 160 -29.94 -24.70 -1.77
CA ASP A 160 -31.07 -23.86 -2.20
C ASP A 160 -31.86 -23.26 -1.03
N GLU A 161 -31.84 -23.94 0.12
CA GLU A 161 -32.46 -23.43 1.36
C GLU A 161 -31.50 -22.57 2.17
N LEU A 162 -30.21 -22.93 2.19
CA LEU A 162 -29.19 -22.28 3.02
C LEU A 162 -28.70 -20.95 2.47
N VAL A 163 -28.55 -20.81 1.15
CA VAL A 163 -28.06 -19.59 0.53
C VAL A 163 -28.97 -18.39 0.79
N PRO A 164 -30.32 -18.50 0.68
CA PRO A 164 -31.23 -17.42 1.08
C PRO A 164 -31.12 -17.07 2.57
N GLU A 165 -31.00 -18.07 3.46
CA GLU A 165 -30.86 -17.86 4.90
C GLU A 165 -29.57 -17.11 5.25
N ILE A 166 -28.45 -17.50 4.65
CA ILE A 166 -27.16 -16.80 4.80
C ILE A 166 -27.28 -15.35 4.31
N ARG A 167 -27.92 -15.13 3.16
CA ARG A 167 -28.14 -13.78 2.61
C ARG A 167 -29.01 -12.94 3.54
N MET A 168 -30.06 -13.51 4.11
CA MET A 168 -30.94 -12.82 5.05
C MET A 168 -30.17 -12.41 6.32
N LEU A 169 -29.37 -13.31 6.91
CA LEU A 169 -28.54 -13.01 8.08
C LEU A 169 -27.53 -11.90 7.79
N LEU A 170 -26.90 -11.92 6.61
CA LEU A 170 -25.96 -10.89 6.21
C LEU A 170 -26.63 -9.54 5.94
N GLN A 171 -27.85 -9.54 5.38
CA GLN A 171 -28.63 -8.31 5.19
C GLN A 171 -29.05 -7.69 6.52
N LEU A 172 -29.41 -8.49 7.53
CA LEU A 172 -29.72 -8.01 8.87
C LEU A 172 -28.52 -7.28 9.52
N GLU A 173 -27.30 -7.71 9.21
CA GLU A 173 -26.06 -7.09 9.67
C GLU A 173 -25.52 -6.02 8.70
N ASN A 174 -26.32 -5.57 7.73
CA ASN A 174 -25.93 -4.60 6.69
C ASN A 174 -24.66 -5.01 5.91
N LYS A 175 -24.50 -6.31 5.65
CA LYS A 175 -23.36 -6.87 4.92
C LYS A 175 -23.78 -7.45 3.58
N THR A 176 -22.95 -7.25 2.57
CA THR A 176 -23.11 -7.88 1.26
C THR A 176 -22.12 -9.02 1.11
N THR A 177 -22.58 -10.14 0.56
CA THR A 177 -21.67 -11.21 0.16
C THR A 177 -21.18 -10.97 -1.25
N GLN A 178 -19.90 -11.22 -1.45
CA GLN A 178 -19.34 -11.41 -2.78
C GLN A 178 -19.18 -12.92 -2.98
N GLU A 179 -19.60 -13.41 -4.16
CA GLU A 179 -19.34 -14.76 -4.65
C GLU A 179 -19.63 -15.90 -3.64
N VAL A 180 -20.87 -16.40 -3.65
CA VAL A 180 -21.22 -17.62 -2.90
C VAL A 180 -20.88 -18.83 -3.77
N GLN A 181 -19.94 -19.66 -3.31
CA GLN A 181 -19.56 -20.91 -3.97
C GLN A 181 -20.10 -22.09 -3.18
N VAL A 182 -20.75 -23.01 -3.87
CA VAL A 182 -21.28 -24.21 -3.29
C VAL A 182 -20.53 -25.43 -3.83
N ALA A 183 -20.02 -26.26 -2.95
CA ALA A 183 -19.33 -27.50 -3.30
C ALA A 183 -19.85 -28.65 -2.43
N THR A 184 -20.03 -29.82 -3.01
CA THR A 184 -20.41 -31.03 -2.24
C THR A 184 -19.16 -31.76 -1.79
N PHE A 185 -19.01 -32.00 -0.48
CA PHE A 185 -17.90 -32.69 0.09
C PHE A 185 -18.37 -33.77 1.08
N ARG A 186 -18.09 -35.03 0.79
CA ARG A 186 -18.46 -36.21 1.62
C ARG A 186 -19.95 -36.27 2.00
N GLY A 187 -20.83 -35.96 1.06
CA GLY A 187 -22.28 -36.00 1.30
C GLY A 187 -22.83 -34.79 2.08
N LYS A 188 -21.97 -33.81 2.44
CA LYS A 188 -22.37 -32.52 3.02
C LYS A 188 -22.11 -31.40 2.03
N GLN A 189 -22.89 -30.35 2.14
CA GLN A 189 -22.70 -29.14 1.32
C GLN A 189 -21.74 -28.20 2.02
N ARG A 190 -20.70 -27.78 1.29
CA ARG A 190 -19.78 -26.72 1.71
C ARG A 190 -20.14 -25.45 0.98
N ILE A 191 -20.55 -24.42 1.73
CA ILE A 191 -20.84 -23.10 1.20
C ILE A 191 -19.68 -22.20 1.59
N THR A 192 -19.00 -21.62 0.60
CA THR A 192 -17.89 -20.69 0.82
C THR A 192 -18.31 -19.31 0.29
N PHE A 193 -18.12 -18.28 1.09
CA PHE A 193 -18.41 -16.89 0.72
C PHE A 193 -17.48 -15.95 1.44
N SER A 194 -17.29 -14.75 0.86
CA SER A 194 -16.44 -13.71 1.43
C SER A 194 -17.30 -12.55 1.92
N VAL A 195 -16.97 -12.04 3.10
CA VAL A 195 -17.63 -10.87 3.70
C VAL A 195 -16.57 -9.85 4.06
N GLU A 196 -16.83 -8.59 3.73
CA GLU A 196 -16.01 -7.46 4.12
C GLU A 196 -16.57 -6.82 5.39
N GLY A 197 -15.70 -6.61 6.38
CA GLY A 197 -16.10 -6.00 7.64
C GLY A 197 -14.94 -5.79 8.59
N THR A 198 -15.17 -5.06 9.67
CA THR A 198 -14.22 -4.89 10.76
C THR A 198 -14.08 -6.16 11.59
N ARG A 199 -12.99 -6.31 12.34
CA ARG A 199 -12.79 -7.46 13.26
C ARG A 199 -13.93 -7.64 14.26
N LYS A 200 -14.56 -6.54 14.68
CA LYS A 200 -15.70 -6.56 15.62
C LYS A 200 -16.96 -7.14 14.96
N GLU A 201 -17.23 -6.71 13.73
CA GLU A 201 -18.36 -7.20 12.94
C GLU A 201 -18.19 -8.69 12.59
N HIS A 202 -16.98 -9.11 12.22
CA HIS A 202 -16.71 -10.54 11.97
C HIS A 202 -16.91 -11.42 13.22
N LYS A 203 -16.57 -10.91 14.42
CA LYS A 203 -16.89 -11.62 15.67
C LYS A 203 -18.39 -11.73 15.93
N GLN A 204 -19.16 -10.71 15.56
CA GLN A 204 -20.62 -10.73 15.67
C GLN A 204 -21.22 -11.73 14.67
N LEU A 205 -20.78 -11.68 13.40
CA LEU A 205 -21.19 -12.63 12.37
C LEU A 205 -20.88 -14.09 12.75
N LEU A 206 -19.69 -14.35 13.27
CA LEU A 206 -19.33 -15.70 13.74
C LEU A 206 -20.28 -16.17 14.86
N LYS A 207 -20.64 -15.31 15.80
CA LYS A 207 -21.60 -15.66 16.85
C LYS A 207 -23.00 -15.92 16.27
N ALA A 208 -23.43 -15.12 15.31
CA ALA A 208 -24.72 -15.31 14.64
C ALA A 208 -24.75 -16.65 13.88
N PHE A 209 -23.69 -16.99 13.14
CA PHE A 209 -23.61 -18.28 12.44
C PHE A 209 -23.52 -19.49 13.40
N HIS A 210 -22.88 -19.36 14.57
CA HIS A 210 -22.85 -20.43 15.57
C HIS A 210 -24.18 -20.60 16.32
N ALA A 211 -25.05 -19.60 16.32
CA ALA A 211 -26.35 -19.68 16.94
C ALA A 211 -27.38 -20.44 16.08
N VAL A 212 -27.10 -20.67 14.81
CA VAL A 212 -27.94 -21.44 13.91
C VAL A 212 -27.49 -22.91 13.95
N GLU A 213 -28.35 -23.80 14.47
CA GLU A 213 -28.06 -25.23 14.67
C GLU A 213 -27.73 -26.00 13.38
N ASP A 214 -28.14 -25.47 12.24
CA ASP A 214 -27.97 -26.12 10.93
C ASP A 214 -26.54 -26.03 10.36
N PHE A 215 -25.68 -25.17 10.91
CA PHE A 215 -24.30 -25.01 10.47
C PHE A 215 -23.35 -25.89 11.31
N GLY A 216 -23.13 -27.12 10.87
CA GLY A 216 -22.37 -28.16 11.59
C GLY A 216 -20.84 -27.93 11.68
N GLY A 217 -20.34 -26.81 11.25
CA GLY A 217 -18.93 -26.43 11.35
C GLY A 217 -18.65 -25.13 10.59
N THR A 218 -18.47 -24.06 11.34
CA THR A 218 -18.09 -22.75 10.77
C THR A 218 -16.58 -22.60 10.86
N GLN A 219 -15.90 -22.54 9.73
CA GLN A 219 -14.49 -22.17 9.65
C GLN A 219 -14.37 -20.81 9.00
N SER A 220 -13.67 -19.90 9.65
CA SER A 220 -13.31 -18.61 9.08
C SER A 220 -11.80 -18.54 8.87
N THR A 221 -11.39 -18.19 7.68
CA THR A 221 -9.99 -17.97 7.35
C THR A 221 -9.83 -16.50 6.96
N ALA A 222 -8.84 -15.82 7.52
CA ALA A 222 -8.54 -14.45 7.12
C ALA A 222 -8.19 -14.44 5.64
N GLY A 223 -8.96 -13.72 4.84
CA GLY A 223 -8.62 -13.35 3.47
C GLY A 223 -7.54 -12.26 3.46
N ARG A 224 -7.09 -11.84 2.28
CA ARG A 224 -6.21 -10.68 2.14
C ARG A 224 -6.89 -9.42 2.68
N GLU A 225 -6.15 -8.61 3.42
CA GLU A 225 -6.62 -7.29 3.83
C GLU A 225 -6.97 -6.47 2.57
N THR A 226 -8.20 -5.94 2.52
CA THR A 226 -8.61 -5.03 1.44
C THR A 226 -7.99 -3.67 1.69
N GLY A 227 -7.26 -3.16 0.72
CA GLY A 227 -6.74 -1.78 0.75
C GLY A 227 -5.22 -1.64 0.69
N GLU A 228 -4.51 -2.69 0.29
CA GLU A 228 -3.07 -2.59 0.03
C GLU A 228 -2.60 -3.39 -1.15
#